data_564666eaca39ac4173a9b12c9afcedf0
#
_entry.id   564666eaca39ac4173a9b12c9afcedf0
#
_cell.length_a   1.000
_cell.length_b   1.000
_cell.length_c   1.000
_cell.angle_alpha   90.00
_cell.angle_beta   90.00
_cell.angle_gamma   90.00
#
_symmetry.space_group_name_H-M   'P 1'
#
loop_
_entity.id
_entity.type
_entity.pdbx_description
1 polymer ?
#
loop_
_entity_poly.entity_id
_entity_poly.type
_entity_poly.pdbx_seq_one_letter_code
_entity_poly.pdbx_strand_id
1 'polypeptide(L)'
;MLNIGDTAPEFELSDQDGDVRTLSGFLTQGPVVLYFYPFDFSRVCTAQACAMRDRFDDATLNGVQIVGISAQSAASHKKFAAAHNLPFPLLADQRKTMIRSYGVAAIFGLATRRATFLIGTDGVIKNRVVADLFVGPHTEFLNAVFAENV
;
A
#
# COMPACT_ATOMS: atom_id res chain seq x y z
N MET A 1 10.54 -3.73 11.35
CA MET A 1 10.06 -3.10 10.12
C MET A 1 11.20 -3.00 9.12
N LEU A 2 10.94 -3.29 7.87
CA LEU A 2 11.95 -3.19 6.82
C LEU A 2 12.44 -1.76 6.62
N ASN A 3 13.70 -1.61 6.22
CA ASN A 3 14.35 -0.32 6.06
C ASN A 3 14.64 -0.01 4.58
N ILE A 4 14.96 1.24 4.33
CA ILE A 4 15.50 1.67 3.03
C ILE A 4 16.74 0.83 2.71
N GLY A 5 16.81 0.28 1.51
CA GLY A 5 17.88 -0.60 1.05
C GLY A 5 17.60 -2.09 1.21
N ASP A 6 16.59 -2.46 1.99
CA ASP A 6 16.18 -3.86 2.12
C ASP A 6 15.46 -4.33 0.86
N THR A 7 15.61 -5.62 0.54
CA THR A 7 14.82 -6.25 -0.51
C THR A 7 13.39 -6.42 -0.05
N ALA A 8 12.43 -5.93 -0.84
CA ALA A 8 11.02 -6.07 -0.55
C ALA A 8 10.60 -7.55 -0.75
N PRO A 9 9.98 -8.19 0.26
CA PRO A 9 9.48 -9.56 0.12
C PRO A 9 8.45 -9.68 -1.01
N GLU A 10 8.59 -10.73 -1.81
CA GLU A 10 7.60 -11.09 -2.83
C GLU A 10 6.29 -11.49 -2.17
N PHE A 11 5.19 -11.20 -2.83
CA PHE A 11 3.87 -11.64 -2.40
C PHE A 11 3.05 -12.20 -3.55
N GLU A 12 2.07 -13.00 -3.20
CA GLU A 12 1.04 -13.53 -4.09
C GLU A 12 -0.29 -13.44 -3.34
N LEU A 13 -1.05 -12.38 -3.61
CA LEU A 13 -2.27 -12.04 -2.88
C LEU A 13 -3.39 -11.67 -3.85
N SER A 14 -4.62 -12.00 -3.47
CA SER A 14 -5.80 -11.59 -4.24
C SER A 14 -6.11 -10.11 -4.02
N ASP A 15 -6.48 -9.42 -5.09
CA ASP A 15 -7.03 -8.08 -5.01
C ASP A 15 -8.56 -8.12 -4.78
N GLN A 16 -9.21 -6.97 -4.78
CA GLN A 16 -10.66 -6.85 -4.54
C GLN A 16 -11.53 -7.51 -5.61
N ASP A 17 -10.98 -7.76 -6.78
CA ASP A 17 -11.68 -8.44 -7.88
C ASP A 17 -11.42 -9.95 -7.91
N GLY A 18 -10.64 -10.45 -6.95
CA GLY A 18 -10.27 -11.85 -6.86
C GLY A 18 -9.10 -12.26 -7.74
N ASP A 19 -8.48 -11.31 -8.44
CA ASP A 19 -7.30 -11.57 -9.27
C ASP A 19 -6.06 -11.69 -8.40
N VAL A 20 -5.25 -12.70 -8.65
CA VAL A 20 -3.98 -12.90 -7.94
C VAL A 20 -2.95 -11.92 -8.47
N ARG A 21 -2.35 -11.15 -7.57
CA ARG A 21 -1.35 -10.14 -7.88
C ARG A 21 -0.04 -10.47 -7.17
N THR A 22 1.07 -10.17 -7.84
CA THR A 22 2.41 -10.38 -7.30
C THR A 22 3.22 -9.09 -7.33
N LEU A 23 4.18 -8.94 -6.40
CA LEU A 23 5.06 -7.79 -6.41
C LEU A 23 5.86 -7.73 -7.72
N SER A 24 6.44 -8.85 -8.13
CA SER A 24 7.19 -8.93 -9.40
C SER A 24 6.35 -8.51 -10.60
N GLY A 25 5.06 -8.87 -10.63
CA GLY A 25 4.13 -8.45 -11.66
C GLY A 25 3.93 -6.93 -11.70
N PHE A 26 3.75 -6.30 -10.55
CA PHE A 26 3.68 -4.84 -10.46
C PHE A 26 4.98 -4.18 -10.92
N LEU A 27 6.12 -4.70 -10.50
CA LEU A 27 7.43 -4.10 -10.80
C LEU A 27 7.81 -4.16 -12.29
N THR A 28 7.18 -5.01 -13.09
CA THR A 28 7.36 -4.98 -14.55
C THR A 28 6.80 -3.70 -15.19
N GLN A 29 5.91 -3.01 -14.51
CA GLN A 29 5.25 -1.79 -15.01
C GLN A 29 5.80 -0.50 -14.41
N GLY A 30 6.53 -0.57 -13.31
CA GLY A 30 7.13 0.59 -12.67
C GLY A 30 7.27 0.42 -11.16
N PRO A 31 7.80 1.44 -10.48
CA PRO A 31 7.89 1.43 -9.02
C PRO A 31 6.49 1.40 -8.37
N VAL A 32 6.44 0.86 -7.15
CA VAL A 32 5.19 0.67 -6.40
C VAL A 32 5.26 1.44 -5.09
N VAL A 33 4.22 2.22 -4.82
CA VAL A 33 3.91 2.72 -3.48
C VAL A 33 2.96 1.71 -2.85
N LEU A 34 3.48 0.92 -1.91
CA LEU A 34 2.72 -0.09 -1.17
C LEU A 34 2.39 0.46 0.22
N TYR A 35 1.11 0.64 0.53
CA TYR A 35 0.72 1.11 1.84
C TYR A 35 -0.07 0.07 2.63
N PHE A 36 0.37 -0.18 3.85
CA PHE A 36 -0.30 -1.04 4.83
C PHE A 36 -1.24 -0.20 5.67
N TYR A 37 -2.46 -0.68 5.89
CA TYR A 37 -3.45 0.00 6.72
C TYR A 37 -4.23 -0.99 7.58
N PRO A 38 -4.74 -0.57 8.75
CA PRO A 38 -5.37 -1.50 9.71
C PRO A 38 -6.69 -2.11 9.24
N PHE A 39 -7.66 -1.30 8.79
CA PHE A 39 -9.01 -1.79 8.51
C PHE A 39 -9.71 -1.00 7.41
N ASP A 40 -10.41 -1.72 6.51
CA ASP A 40 -11.39 -1.11 5.62
C ASP A 40 -12.45 -0.37 6.45
N PHE A 41 -12.94 0.75 5.92
CA PHE A 41 -14.01 1.58 6.52
C PHE A 41 -13.66 2.26 7.84
N SER A 42 -12.48 2.07 8.42
CA SER A 42 -12.08 2.89 9.56
C SER A 42 -11.89 4.35 9.11
N ARG A 43 -12.09 5.29 10.04
CA ARG A 43 -12.08 6.73 9.71
C ARG A 43 -10.77 7.18 9.09
N VAL A 44 -9.64 6.82 9.69
CA VAL A 44 -8.32 7.24 9.20
C VAL A 44 -7.94 6.49 7.92
N CYS A 45 -8.27 5.20 7.83
CA CYS A 45 -8.01 4.41 6.61
C CYS A 45 -8.84 4.90 5.43
N THR A 46 -10.09 5.29 5.66
CA THR A 46 -10.94 5.91 4.63
C THR A 46 -10.33 7.23 4.15
N ALA A 47 -9.90 8.10 5.08
CA ALA A 47 -9.25 9.35 4.75
C ALA A 47 -7.95 9.14 3.96
N GLN A 48 -7.14 8.15 4.34
CA GLN A 48 -5.92 7.79 3.62
C GLN A 48 -6.23 7.29 2.21
N ALA A 49 -7.16 6.35 2.06
CA ALA A 49 -7.54 5.81 0.76
C ALA A 49 -8.05 6.89 -0.18
N CYS A 50 -8.88 7.81 0.31
CA CYS A 50 -9.37 8.95 -0.48
C CYS A 50 -8.23 9.90 -0.87
N ALA A 51 -7.28 10.16 0.01
CA ALA A 51 -6.10 10.97 -0.29
C ALA A 51 -5.23 10.32 -1.37
N MET A 52 -5.04 9.00 -1.30
CA MET A 52 -4.33 8.23 -2.35
C MET A 52 -5.08 8.26 -3.67
N ARG A 53 -6.40 8.10 -3.64
CA ARG A 53 -7.26 8.20 -4.83
C ARG A 53 -7.11 9.54 -5.52
N ASP A 54 -7.11 10.64 -4.76
CA ASP A 54 -7.01 11.99 -5.30
C ASP A 54 -5.66 12.27 -5.97
N ARG A 55 -4.65 11.45 -5.67
CA ARG A 55 -3.31 11.52 -6.28
C ARG A 55 -3.04 10.43 -7.32
N PHE A 56 -4.02 9.62 -7.64
CA PHE A 56 -3.83 8.48 -8.55
C PHE A 56 -3.42 8.93 -9.95
N ASP A 57 -4.01 10.00 -10.47
CA ASP A 57 -3.66 10.52 -11.81
C ASP A 57 -2.22 11.03 -11.83
N ASP A 58 -1.79 11.73 -10.78
CA ASP A 58 -0.41 12.19 -10.65
C ASP A 58 0.57 11.01 -10.56
N ALA A 59 0.22 9.97 -9.82
CA ALA A 59 1.01 8.74 -9.73
C ALA A 59 1.17 8.10 -11.11
N THR A 60 0.08 7.97 -11.85
CA THR A 60 0.09 7.38 -13.20
C THR A 60 0.97 8.21 -14.15
N LEU A 61 0.87 9.54 -14.11
CA LEU A 61 1.70 10.42 -14.92
C LEU A 61 3.19 10.30 -14.60
N ASN A 62 3.52 9.97 -13.36
CA ASN A 62 4.91 9.76 -12.91
C ASN A 62 5.37 8.29 -13.02
N GLY A 63 4.55 7.41 -13.58
CA GLY A 63 4.87 5.99 -13.75
C GLY A 63 4.89 5.21 -12.44
N VAL A 64 4.28 5.72 -11.37
CA VAL A 64 4.25 5.10 -10.05
C VAL A 64 2.88 4.44 -9.83
N GLN A 65 2.89 3.21 -9.31
CA GLN A 65 1.69 2.48 -8.96
C GLN A 65 1.37 2.64 -7.48
N ILE A 66 0.09 2.74 -7.14
CA ILE A 66 -0.39 2.75 -5.75
C ILE A 66 -1.10 1.43 -5.47
N VAL A 67 -0.72 0.77 -4.39
CA VAL A 67 -1.29 -0.52 -3.96
C VAL A 67 -1.50 -0.48 -2.45
N GLY A 68 -2.72 -0.75 -2.02
CA GLY A 68 -3.05 -0.90 -0.60
C GLY A 68 -3.04 -2.36 -0.17
N ILE A 69 -2.74 -2.62 1.10
CA ILE A 69 -2.75 -3.96 1.66
C ILE A 69 -3.22 -3.94 3.12
N SER A 70 -4.11 -4.84 3.45
CA SER A 70 -4.57 -5.05 4.83
C SER A 70 -5.07 -6.48 5.04
N ALA A 71 -5.42 -6.81 6.28
CA ALA A 71 -5.77 -8.17 6.68
C ALA A 71 -7.23 -8.56 6.37
N GLN A 72 -8.05 -7.65 5.86
CA GLN A 72 -9.44 -7.98 5.53
C GLN A 72 -9.54 -8.78 4.22
N SER A 73 -10.70 -9.36 3.97
CA SER A 73 -10.96 -10.19 2.80
C SER A 73 -11.06 -9.36 1.51
N ALA A 74 -10.89 -10.04 0.37
CA ALA A 74 -11.14 -9.44 -0.94
C ALA A 74 -12.57 -8.89 -1.05
N ALA A 75 -13.56 -9.57 -0.47
CA ALA A 75 -14.95 -9.11 -0.46
C ALA A 75 -15.11 -7.80 0.31
N SER A 76 -14.45 -7.64 1.46
CA SER A 76 -14.42 -6.39 2.21
C SER A 76 -13.76 -5.27 1.40
N HIS A 77 -12.61 -5.55 0.81
CA HIS A 77 -11.88 -4.61 -0.05
C HIS A 77 -12.72 -4.16 -1.24
N LYS A 78 -13.50 -5.06 -1.84
CA LYS A 78 -14.38 -4.72 -2.96
C LYS A 78 -15.45 -3.71 -2.54
N LYS A 79 -16.08 -3.92 -1.39
CA LYS A 79 -17.06 -2.98 -0.84
C LYS A 79 -16.42 -1.63 -0.54
N PHE A 80 -15.24 -1.64 0.05
CA PHE A 80 -14.51 -0.42 0.39
C PHE A 80 -14.11 0.36 -0.87
N ALA A 81 -13.54 -0.31 -1.86
CA ALA A 81 -13.17 0.29 -3.14
C ALA A 81 -14.38 0.88 -3.88
N ALA A 82 -15.51 0.16 -3.89
CA ALA A 82 -16.74 0.63 -4.54
C ALA A 82 -17.33 1.85 -3.82
N ALA A 83 -17.33 1.84 -2.48
CA ALA A 83 -17.88 2.95 -1.67
C ALA A 83 -17.13 4.27 -1.87
N HIS A 84 -15.84 4.21 -2.17
CA HIS A 84 -14.97 5.39 -2.29
C HIS A 84 -14.36 5.58 -3.67
N ASN A 85 -14.77 4.79 -4.66
CA ASN A 85 -14.26 4.84 -6.04
C ASN A 85 -12.73 4.76 -6.09
N LEU A 86 -12.15 3.78 -5.40
CA LEU A 86 -10.70 3.59 -5.37
C LEU A 86 -10.23 2.94 -6.67
N PRO A 87 -9.33 3.58 -7.45
CA PRO A 87 -8.90 3.07 -8.75
C PRO A 87 -7.69 2.13 -8.67
N PHE A 88 -7.18 1.83 -7.49
CA PHE A 88 -5.97 1.03 -7.30
C PHE A 88 -6.29 -0.29 -6.61
N PRO A 89 -5.42 -1.31 -6.75
CA PRO A 89 -5.60 -2.59 -6.10
C PRO A 89 -5.53 -2.50 -4.57
N LEU A 90 -6.39 -3.27 -3.91
CA LEU A 90 -6.35 -3.52 -2.47
C LEU A 90 -6.11 -5.01 -2.26
N LEU A 91 -4.98 -5.36 -1.68
CA LEU A 91 -4.56 -6.76 -1.50
C LEU A 91 -5.04 -7.32 -0.17
N ALA A 92 -5.54 -8.55 -0.20
CA ALA A 92 -6.07 -9.25 0.97
C ALA A 92 -4.99 -10.14 1.60
N ASP A 93 -4.36 -9.65 2.67
CA ASP A 93 -3.35 -10.39 3.45
C ASP A 93 -3.99 -11.00 4.70
N GLN A 94 -5.01 -11.86 4.52
CA GLN A 94 -5.82 -12.41 5.61
C GLN A 94 -5.00 -13.21 6.61
N ARG A 95 -3.93 -13.88 6.17
CA ARG A 95 -3.02 -14.64 7.04
C ARG A 95 -1.95 -13.75 7.68
N LYS A 96 -1.92 -12.47 7.36
CA LYS A 96 -0.94 -11.50 7.84
C LYS A 96 0.51 -11.87 7.53
N THR A 97 0.73 -12.65 6.48
CA THR A 97 2.08 -13.10 6.09
C THR A 97 2.94 -11.93 5.66
N MET A 98 2.41 -11.05 4.82
CA MET A 98 3.14 -9.86 4.36
C MET A 98 3.22 -8.79 5.45
N ILE A 99 2.18 -8.62 6.24
CA ILE A 99 2.18 -7.73 7.41
C ILE A 99 3.36 -8.09 8.33
N ARG A 100 3.58 -9.39 8.58
CA ARG A 100 4.73 -9.86 9.37
C ARG A 100 6.06 -9.70 8.63
N SER A 101 6.10 -10.07 7.34
CA SER A 101 7.34 -10.02 6.55
C SER A 101 7.88 -8.60 6.38
N TYR A 102 6.98 -7.62 6.23
CA TYR A 102 7.36 -6.20 6.16
C TYR A 102 7.58 -5.58 7.55
N GLY A 103 7.28 -6.33 8.61
CA GLY A 103 7.50 -5.88 9.98
C GLY A 103 6.56 -4.78 10.44
N VAL A 104 5.32 -4.76 9.91
CA VAL A 104 4.31 -3.75 10.24
C VAL A 104 3.22 -4.29 11.18
N ALA A 105 3.42 -5.45 11.77
CA ALA A 105 2.54 -5.98 12.81
C ALA A 105 2.73 -5.19 14.11
N ALA A 106 1.64 -4.93 14.83
CA ALA A 106 1.64 -4.23 16.11
C ALA A 106 0.79 -4.99 17.13
N ILE A 107 0.96 -4.66 18.42
CA ILE A 107 0.17 -5.24 19.52
C ILE A 107 0.16 -6.79 19.45
N PHE A 108 1.34 -7.38 19.60
CA PHE A 108 1.54 -8.85 19.58
C PHE A 108 1.01 -9.51 18.29
N GLY A 109 1.06 -8.81 17.15
CA GLY A 109 0.58 -9.33 15.86
C GLY A 109 -0.93 -9.20 15.66
N LEU A 110 -1.67 -8.57 16.56
CA LEU A 110 -3.12 -8.41 16.46
C LEU A 110 -3.55 -7.21 15.63
N ALA A 111 -2.66 -6.23 15.43
CA ALA A 111 -2.96 -5.02 14.68
C ALA A 111 -1.92 -4.81 13.58
N THR A 112 -2.26 -3.97 12.61
CA THR A 112 -1.38 -3.55 11.53
C THR A 112 -1.04 -2.08 11.69
N ARG A 113 0.25 -1.74 11.59
CA ARG A 113 0.69 -0.35 11.59
C ARG A 113 0.40 0.29 10.23
N ARG A 114 0.18 1.59 10.24
CA ARG A 114 0.03 2.38 9.02
C ARG A 114 1.40 2.77 8.50
N ALA A 115 1.86 2.06 7.47
CA ALA A 115 3.19 2.25 6.89
C ALA A 115 3.09 2.27 5.36
N THR A 116 3.85 3.15 4.73
CA THR A 116 3.92 3.28 3.28
C THR A 116 5.36 3.10 2.83
N PHE A 117 5.56 2.24 1.84
CA PHE A 117 6.87 1.93 1.27
C PHE A 117 6.91 2.30 -0.20
N LEU A 118 8.00 2.90 -0.66
CA LEU A 118 8.31 3.00 -2.07
C LEU A 118 9.25 1.86 -2.45
N ILE A 119 8.83 1.02 -3.39
CA ILE A 119 9.61 -0.11 -3.88
C ILE A 119 10.02 0.20 -5.32
N GLY A 120 11.33 0.22 -5.57
CA GLY A 120 11.87 0.43 -6.91
C GLY A 120 11.71 -0.78 -7.81
N THR A 121 11.89 -0.61 -9.10
CA THR A 121 11.78 -1.70 -10.10
C THR A 121 12.79 -2.81 -9.89
N ASP A 122 13.86 -2.56 -9.14
CA ASP A 122 14.85 -3.56 -8.72
C ASP A 122 14.41 -4.38 -7.50
N GLY A 123 13.21 -4.12 -6.97
CA GLY A 123 12.67 -4.81 -5.79
C GLY A 123 13.22 -4.31 -4.47
N VAL A 124 13.93 -3.19 -4.44
CA VAL A 124 14.54 -2.62 -3.24
C VAL A 124 13.68 -1.48 -2.70
N ILE A 125 13.54 -1.41 -1.38
CA ILE A 125 12.83 -0.33 -0.70
C ILE A 125 13.67 0.96 -0.82
N LYS A 126 13.10 1.98 -1.45
CA LYS A 126 13.76 3.26 -1.72
C LYS A 126 13.40 4.32 -0.69
N ASN A 127 12.22 4.24 -0.11
CA ASN A 127 11.77 5.16 0.94
C ASN A 127 10.63 4.51 1.74
N ARG A 128 10.36 5.05 2.93
CA ARG A 128 9.24 4.60 3.77
C ARG A 128 8.79 5.71 4.70
N VAL A 129 7.52 5.63 5.14
CA VAL A 129 6.96 6.47 6.19
C VAL A 129 6.04 5.63 7.09
N VAL A 130 6.06 5.94 8.38
CA VAL A 130 5.18 5.32 9.38
C VAL A 130 4.47 6.43 10.14
N ALA A 131 3.15 6.42 10.09
CA ALA A 131 2.32 7.37 10.86
C ALA A 131 0.94 6.73 11.08
N ASP A 132 0.71 6.22 12.29
CA ASP A 132 -0.45 5.38 12.58
C ASP A 132 -1.77 6.15 12.63
N LEU A 133 -1.75 7.42 13.08
CA LEU A 133 -2.96 8.21 13.34
C LEU A 133 -3.17 9.37 12.35
N PHE A 134 -2.18 9.68 11.51
CA PHE A 134 -2.23 10.85 10.63
C PHE A 134 -2.02 10.46 9.16
N VAL A 135 -2.83 11.04 8.28
CA VAL A 135 -2.72 10.84 6.83
C VAL A 135 -1.67 11.77 6.21
N GLY A 136 -1.47 12.97 6.79
CA GLY A 136 -0.57 13.98 6.25
C GLY A 136 0.82 13.48 5.89
N PRO A 137 1.54 12.76 6.77
CA PRO A 137 2.86 12.23 6.45
C PRO A 137 2.88 11.31 5.23
N HIS A 138 1.84 10.50 5.01
CA HIS A 138 1.72 9.63 3.84
C HIS A 138 1.48 10.42 2.57
N THR A 139 0.73 11.50 2.64
CA THR A 139 0.48 12.40 1.51
C THR A 139 1.75 13.16 1.13
N GLU A 140 2.48 13.67 2.11
CA GLU A 140 3.78 14.32 1.89
C GLU A 140 4.79 13.36 1.28
N PHE A 141 4.77 12.09 1.70
CA PHE A 141 5.58 11.03 1.13
C PHE A 141 5.32 10.87 -0.37
N LEU A 142 4.07 10.83 -0.81
CA LEU A 142 3.71 10.77 -2.22
C LEU A 142 4.20 11.99 -2.99
N ASN A 143 4.02 13.18 -2.43
CA ASN A 143 4.50 14.40 -3.07
C ASN A 143 6.00 14.37 -3.30
N ALA A 144 6.77 13.86 -2.33
CA ALA A 144 8.22 13.71 -2.46
C ALA A 144 8.59 12.67 -3.54
N VAL A 145 7.87 11.56 -3.60
CA VAL A 145 8.07 10.54 -4.64
C VAL A 145 7.84 11.11 -6.03
N PHE A 146 6.78 11.88 -6.22
CA PHE A 146 6.47 12.49 -7.51
C PHE A 146 7.50 13.55 -7.92
N ALA A 147 7.99 14.33 -6.97
CA ALA A 147 9.03 15.33 -7.24
C ALA A 147 10.35 14.70 -7.70
N GLU A 148 10.72 13.52 -7.19
CA GLU A 148 11.94 12.80 -7.57
C GLU A 148 11.85 12.17 -8.96
N ASN A 149 10.63 11.89 -9.45
CA ASN A 149 10.38 11.23 -10.74
C ASN A 149 10.07 12.19 -11.89
N VAL A 150 10.21 13.48 -11.65
CA VAL A 150 9.99 14.52 -12.67
C VAL A 150 11.27 14.88 -13.41
#